data_1af68e3a0617be814fed9b9d501d570e
#
_entry.id   1af68e3a0617be814fed9b9d501d570e
#
_cell.length_a   1.000
_cell.length_b   1.000
_cell.length_c   1.000
_cell.angle_alpha   90.00
_cell.angle_beta   90.00
_cell.angle_gamma   90.00
#
_symmetry.space_group_name_H-M   'P 1'
#
loop_
_entity.id
_entity.type
_entity.pdbx_description
1 polymer ?
#
loop_
_entity_poly.entity_id
_entity_poly.type
_entity_poly.pdbx_seq_one_letter_code
_entity_poly.pdbx_strand_id
1 'polypeptide(L)'
;NKYLSRVVNGTFVIEKNVVTRSCKLRMTIYNKADEMRLKTNHDYLFLLPNTEEVVEYFADKVRFELNLNSKEQIRKQLNLNNTMLYDVLHSDINPIVNFMDKVFEDEPAPQGLKLRDMERLALLEKVGMDMHKLEMIVRQHSSPKSHISQLMLPYRNLLKTIEYQDSNYLQTIRNLLLEK
;
A
#
# COMPACT_ATOMS: atom_id res chain seq x y z
N ASN A 1 -8.36 0.42 -11.90
CA ASN A 1 -7.17 -0.08 -11.20
C ASN A 1 -7.29 -1.57 -10.95
N LYS A 2 -6.24 -2.32 -11.29
CA LYS A 2 -6.13 -3.77 -11.08
C LYS A 2 -5.91 -4.12 -9.60
N TYR A 3 -5.32 -3.21 -8.86
CA TYR A 3 -5.07 -3.31 -7.43
C TYR A 3 -5.76 -2.20 -6.66
N LEU A 4 -6.16 -2.49 -5.42
CA LEU A 4 -6.70 -1.54 -4.45
C LEU A 4 -5.74 -1.42 -3.29
N SER A 5 -5.47 -0.20 -2.85
CA SER A 5 -4.69 0.07 -1.64
C SER A 5 -5.57 0.76 -0.60
N ARG A 6 -5.37 0.42 0.67
CA ARG A 6 -6.09 1.02 1.80
C ARG A 6 -5.27 0.93 3.08
N VAL A 7 -5.56 1.83 4.01
CA VAL A 7 -5.04 1.75 5.38
C VAL A 7 -6.15 1.27 6.30
N VAL A 8 -5.86 0.24 7.08
CA VAL A 8 -6.79 -0.34 8.06
C VAL A 8 -6.04 -0.50 9.38
N ASN A 9 -6.44 0.24 10.40
CA ASN A 9 -5.83 0.18 11.75
C ASN A 9 -4.28 0.29 11.73
N GLY A 10 -3.75 1.26 10.98
CA GLY A 10 -2.30 1.45 10.85
C GLY A 10 -1.58 0.48 9.93
N THR A 11 -2.28 -0.51 9.38
CA THR A 11 -1.75 -1.47 8.40
C THR A 11 -2.05 -1.01 6.99
N PHE A 12 -1.04 -0.92 6.14
CA PHE A 12 -1.22 -0.66 4.72
C PHE A 12 -1.47 -1.99 3.99
N VAL A 13 -2.56 -2.06 3.24
CA VAL A 13 -3.00 -3.26 2.54
C VAL A 13 -3.09 -2.99 1.05
N ILE A 14 -2.44 -3.82 0.23
CA ILE A 14 -2.59 -3.84 -1.22
C ILE A 14 -3.21 -5.19 -1.60
N GLU A 15 -4.33 -5.15 -2.30
CA GLU A 15 -5.00 -6.38 -2.73
C GLU A 15 -5.49 -6.26 -4.18
N LYS A 16 -5.53 -7.39 -4.88
CA LYS A 16 -6.07 -7.41 -6.23
C LYS A 16 -7.55 -7.01 -6.19
N ASN A 17 -7.93 -6.06 -7.06
CA ASN A 17 -9.31 -5.64 -7.21
C ASN A 17 -10.13 -6.78 -7.85
N VAL A 18 -10.82 -7.56 -7.02
CA VAL A 18 -11.69 -8.66 -7.45
C VAL A 18 -13.07 -8.51 -6.85
N VAL A 19 -14.08 -8.79 -7.64
CA VAL A 19 -15.50 -8.70 -7.22
C VAL A 19 -15.87 -9.83 -6.24
N THR A 20 -15.05 -10.88 -6.14
CA THR A 20 -15.30 -12.04 -5.29
C THR A 20 -14.83 -11.81 -3.85
N ARG A 21 -15.56 -12.35 -2.87
CA ARG A 21 -15.32 -12.20 -1.42
C ARG A 21 -13.95 -12.69 -0.92
N SER A 22 -13.24 -13.53 -1.67
CA SER A 22 -11.93 -14.04 -1.27
C SER A 22 -10.83 -13.41 -2.11
N CYS A 23 -10.06 -12.48 -1.53
CA CYS A 23 -8.83 -12.03 -2.15
C CYS A 23 -7.77 -13.14 -2.07
N LYS A 24 -7.34 -13.62 -3.24
CA LYS A 24 -6.34 -14.70 -3.36
C LYS A 24 -4.91 -14.19 -3.30
N LEU A 25 -4.71 -12.89 -3.41
CA LEU A 25 -3.41 -12.24 -3.45
C LEU A 25 -3.51 -10.91 -2.68
N ARG A 26 -2.80 -10.81 -1.56
CA ARG A 26 -2.80 -9.64 -0.68
C ARG A 26 -1.40 -9.41 -0.13
N MET A 27 -0.95 -8.17 -0.15
CA MET A 27 0.21 -7.73 0.61
C MET A 27 -0.23 -6.83 1.76
N THR A 28 0.36 -7.04 2.92
CA THR A 28 0.19 -6.21 4.12
C THR A 28 1.54 -5.67 4.55
N ILE A 29 1.57 -4.39 4.91
CA ILE A 29 2.76 -3.69 5.39
C ILE A 29 2.38 -3.04 6.71
N TYR A 30 3.10 -3.34 7.78
CA TYR A 30 2.78 -2.86 9.12
C TYR A 30 3.99 -2.80 10.06
N ASN A 31 3.87 -1.99 11.10
CA ASN A 31 4.83 -1.99 12.20
C ASN A 31 4.64 -3.26 13.04
N LYS A 32 5.67 -4.09 13.13
CA LYS A 32 5.60 -5.37 13.83
C LYS A 32 5.46 -5.19 15.34
N ALA A 33 6.09 -4.18 15.94
CA ALA A 33 5.96 -3.91 17.37
C ALA A 33 4.52 -3.50 17.74
N ASP A 34 3.86 -2.69 16.90
CA ASP A 34 2.47 -2.30 17.13
C ASP A 34 1.53 -3.51 17.02
N GLU A 35 1.75 -4.38 16.05
CA GLU A 35 0.99 -5.63 15.91
C GLU A 35 1.17 -6.55 17.12
N MET A 36 2.39 -6.68 17.64
CA MET A 36 2.67 -7.50 18.84
C MET A 36 1.98 -6.95 20.09
N ARG A 37 1.77 -5.63 20.20
CA ARG A 37 1.08 -4.97 21.32
C ARG A 37 -0.44 -5.11 21.28
N LEU A 38 -1.01 -5.63 20.19
CA LEU A 38 -2.45 -5.88 20.12
C LEU A 38 -2.88 -6.92 21.15
N LYS A 39 -4.05 -6.72 21.76
CA LYS A 39 -4.61 -7.64 22.80
C LYS A 39 -4.68 -9.09 22.33
N THR A 40 -4.94 -9.31 21.04
CA THR A 40 -5.02 -10.65 20.45
C THR A 40 -3.70 -11.44 20.50
N ASN A 41 -2.59 -10.75 20.68
CA ASN A 41 -1.25 -11.35 20.72
C ASN A 41 -0.65 -11.39 22.14
N HIS A 42 -1.36 -10.86 23.13
CA HIS A 42 -0.86 -10.78 24.52
C HIS A 42 -0.48 -12.15 25.08
N ASP A 43 -1.35 -13.15 24.90
CA ASP A 43 -1.08 -14.50 25.44
C ASP A 43 0.20 -15.12 24.87
N TYR A 44 0.48 -14.85 23.60
CA TYR A 44 1.72 -15.28 22.96
C TYR A 44 2.95 -14.55 23.54
N LEU A 45 2.85 -13.23 23.75
CA LEU A 45 3.94 -12.43 24.29
C LEU A 45 4.32 -12.87 25.73
N PHE A 46 3.35 -13.22 26.58
CA PHE A 46 3.59 -13.72 27.93
C PHE A 46 4.36 -15.05 27.99
N LEU A 47 4.37 -15.79 26.91
CA LEU A 47 5.16 -17.03 26.82
C LEU A 47 6.65 -16.78 26.52
N LEU A 48 7.02 -15.55 26.14
CA LEU A 48 8.40 -15.20 25.84
C LEU A 48 9.13 -14.76 27.12
N PRO A 49 10.34 -15.27 27.40
CA PRO A 49 11.07 -14.95 28.63
C PRO A 49 11.55 -13.49 28.70
N ASN A 50 11.63 -12.79 27.55
CA ASN A 50 12.15 -11.42 27.41
C ASN A 50 11.28 -10.60 26.45
N THR A 51 9.99 -10.50 26.76
CA THR A 51 8.96 -9.84 25.94
C THR A 51 9.31 -8.41 25.55
N GLU A 52 9.81 -7.60 26.50
CA GLU A 52 10.14 -6.18 26.26
C GLU A 52 11.28 -6.04 25.24
N GLU A 53 12.35 -6.81 25.38
CA GLU A 53 13.48 -6.79 24.45
C GLU A 53 13.05 -7.21 23.05
N VAL A 54 12.16 -8.21 22.94
CA VAL A 54 11.63 -8.68 21.65
C VAL A 54 10.78 -7.60 21.00
N VAL A 55 9.91 -6.91 21.74
CA VAL A 55 9.10 -5.82 21.22
C VAL A 55 9.97 -4.63 20.80
N GLU A 56 10.98 -4.28 21.60
CA GLU A 56 11.92 -3.21 21.28
C GLU A 56 12.75 -3.52 20.05
N TYR A 57 13.17 -4.78 19.85
CA TYR A 57 13.87 -5.22 18.63
C TYR A 57 13.05 -4.93 17.36
N PHE A 58 11.72 -4.94 17.44
CA PHE A 58 10.83 -4.66 16.33
C PHE A 58 10.33 -3.21 16.25
N ALA A 59 10.72 -2.33 17.18
CA ALA A 59 10.16 -0.99 17.29
C ALA A 59 10.37 -0.11 16.04
N ASP A 60 11.49 -0.32 15.35
CA ASP A 60 11.91 0.40 14.13
C ASP A 60 11.72 -0.43 12.84
N LYS A 61 11.07 -1.60 12.93
CA LYS A 61 10.98 -2.53 11.81
C LYS A 61 9.59 -2.57 11.21
N VAL A 62 9.56 -2.47 9.88
CA VAL A 62 8.35 -2.65 9.08
C VAL A 62 8.33 -4.05 8.50
N ARG A 63 7.22 -4.74 8.65
CA ARG A 63 7.01 -6.07 8.10
C ARG A 63 6.21 -6.03 6.82
N PHE A 64 6.72 -6.76 5.82
CA PHE A 64 6.04 -7.02 4.56
C PHE A 64 5.57 -8.48 4.53
N GLU A 65 4.28 -8.70 4.34
CA GLU A 65 3.71 -10.03 4.22
C GLU A 65 2.93 -10.16 2.91
N LEU A 66 3.25 -11.16 2.12
CA LEU A 66 2.50 -11.49 0.92
C LEU A 66 1.73 -12.79 1.13
N ASN A 67 0.40 -12.69 1.15
CA ASN A 67 -0.50 -13.82 1.28
C ASN A 67 -0.88 -14.37 -0.10
N LEU A 68 -0.50 -15.62 -0.37
CA LEU A 68 -0.76 -16.35 -1.61
C LEU A 68 -1.77 -17.47 -1.32
N ASN A 69 -3.07 -17.18 -1.41
CA ASN A 69 -4.15 -18.07 -0.99
C ASN A 69 -4.63 -19.04 -2.08
N SER A 70 -3.79 -19.33 -3.09
CA SER A 70 -4.08 -20.37 -4.08
C SER A 70 -2.82 -20.88 -4.75
N LYS A 71 -2.87 -22.15 -5.19
CA LYS A 71 -1.79 -22.77 -5.98
C LYS A 71 -1.44 -21.98 -7.23
N GLU A 72 -2.44 -21.38 -7.87
CA GLU A 72 -2.24 -20.52 -9.05
C GLU A 72 -1.42 -19.29 -8.71
N GLN A 73 -1.69 -18.61 -7.58
CA GLN A 73 -0.93 -17.44 -7.14
C GLN A 73 0.50 -17.82 -6.76
N ILE A 74 0.70 -18.93 -6.07
CA ILE A 74 2.04 -19.45 -5.74
C ILE A 74 2.85 -19.64 -7.03
N ARG A 75 2.31 -20.36 -8.01
CA ARG A 75 2.99 -20.57 -9.29
C ARG A 75 3.32 -19.27 -10.01
N LYS A 76 2.36 -18.33 -10.07
CA LYS A 76 2.54 -17.04 -10.75
C LYS A 76 3.56 -16.13 -10.06
N GLN A 77 3.56 -16.09 -8.73
CA GLN A 77 4.45 -15.19 -7.99
C GLN A 77 5.88 -15.74 -7.89
N LEU A 78 6.05 -17.04 -7.89
CA LEU A 78 7.34 -17.72 -7.84
C LEU A 78 7.81 -18.23 -9.21
N ASN A 79 7.05 -18.00 -10.28
CA ASN A 79 7.32 -18.48 -11.63
C ASN A 79 7.57 -19.99 -11.69
N LEU A 80 6.72 -20.76 -11.03
CA LEU A 80 6.85 -22.23 -10.93
C LEU A 80 5.86 -22.94 -11.86
N ASN A 81 6.28 -24.08 -12.38
CA ASN A 81 5.41 -24.97 -13.16
C ASN A 81 4.45 -25.77 -12.27
N ASN A 82 4.84 -26.04 -11.04
CA ASN A 82 4.04 -26.78 -10.04
C ASN A 82 4.11 -26.09 -8.67
N THR A 83 3.49 -26.69 -7.64
CA THR A 83 3.49 -26.18 -6.25
C THR A 83 4.02 -27.23 -5.27
N MET A 84 5.00 -28.02 -5.70
CA MET A 84 5.70 -28.92 -4.78
C MET A 84 6.48 -28.08 -3.77
N LEU A 85 6.49 -28.53 -2.52
CA LEU A 85 7.16 -27.82 -1.44
C LEU A 85 8.64 -27.56 -1.75
N TYR A 86 9.30 -28.53 -2.35
CA TYR A 86 10.70 -28.42 -2.76
C TYR A 86 10.90 -27.24 -3.73
N ASP A 87 10.09 -27.13 -4.78
CA ASP A 87 10.23 -26.07 -5.79
C ASP A 87 9.91 -24.68 -5.20
N VAL A 88 8.92 -24.63 -4.28
CA VAL A 88 8.58 -23.39 -3.58
C VAL A 88 9.74 -22.90 -2.70
N LEU A 89 10.39 -23.80 -1.95
CA LEU A 89 11.50 -23.46 -1.06
C LEU A 89 12.80 -23.15 -1.79
N HIS A 90 12.97 -23.64 -3.02
CA HIS A 90 14.17 -23.44 -3.84
C HIS A 90 13.94 -22.42 -4.97
N SER A 91 12.84 -21.67 -4.93
CA SER A 91 12.62 -20.58 -5.89
C SER A 91 13.59 -19.44 -5.62
N ASP A 92 14.29 -18.99 -6.66
CA ASP A 92 15.17 -17.82 -6.61
C ASP A 92 14.40 -16.48 -6.68
N ILE A 93 13.06 -16.53 -6.86
CA ILE A 93 12.22 -15.35 -7.01
C ILE A 93 11.76 -14.87 -5.64
N ASN A 94 12.04 -13.61 -5.32
CA ASN A 94 11.40 -12.93 -4.21
C ASN A 94 9.95 -12.57 -4.60
N PRO A 95 8.93 -13.24 -4.04
CA PRO A 95 7.54 -13.03 -4.45
C PRO A 95 6.99 -11.65 -4.05
N ILE A 96 7.56 -11.01 -3.02
CA ILE A 96 7.18 -9.67 -2.58
C ILE A 96 7.62 -8.66 -3.64
N VAL A 97 8.88 -8.74 -4.09
CA VAL A 97 9.42 -7.87 -5.14
C VAL A 97 8.65 -8.06 -6.45
N ASN A 98 8.44 -9.33 -6.86
CA ASN A 98 7.67 -9.64 -8.06
C ASN A 98 6.21 -9.12 -8.01
N PHE A 99 5.59 -9.11 -6.82
CA PHE A 99 4.26 -8.52 -6.63
C PHE A 99 4.31 -7.00 -6.73
N MET A 100 5.29 -6.36 -6.08
CA MET A 100 5.46 -4.90 -6.13
C MET A 100 5.72 -4.41 -7.55
N ASP A 101 6.62 -5.05 -8.29
CA ASP A 101 6.88 -4.72 -9.69
C ASP A 101 5.56 -4.73 -10.50
N LYS A 102 4.72 -5.76 -10.34
CA LYS A 102 3.42 -5.85 -11.02
C LYS A 102 2.40 -4.80 -10.58
N VAL A 103 2.45 -4.36 -9.32
CA VAL A 103 1.57 -3.28 -8.83
C VAL A 103 1.95 -1.95 -9.46
N PHE A 104 3.26 -1.72 -9.68
CA PHE A 104 3.77 -0.45 -10.17
C PHE A 104 3.97 -0.41 -11.70
N GLU A 105 4.16 -1.56 -12.36
CA GLU A 105 4.23 -1.64 -13.83
C GLU A 105 2.90 -1.33 -14.53
N ASP A 106 1.77 -1.58 -13.89
CA ASP A 106 0.44 -1.42 -14.49
C ASP A 106 -0.03 0.06 -14.54
N GLU A 107 0.71 1.02 -13.98
CA GLU A 107 0.35 2.44 -14.05
C GLU A 107 1.37 3.21 -14.90
N PRO A 108 0.95 3.74 -16.07
CA PRO A 108 1.85 4.56 -16.88
C PRO A 108 2.30 5.77 -16.06
N ALA A 109 3.60 6.06 -16.11
CA ALA A 109 4.15 7.29 -15.51
C ALA A 109 3.32 8.50 -15.99
N PRO A 110 2.83 9.36 -15.10
CA PRO A 110 2.00 10.48 -15.49
C PRO A 110 2.79 11.39 -16.42
N GLN A 111 2.34 11.48 -17.67
CA GLN A 111 2.81 12.49 -18.61
C GLN A 111 2.42 13.85 -18.05
N GLY A 112 3.27 14.86 -18.28
CA GLY A 112 3.21 16.19 -17.67
C GLY A 112 1.80 16.73 -17.38
N LEU A 113 1.63 17.31 -16.22
CA LEU A 113 0.35 17.81 -15.71
C LEU A 113 -0.28 18.81 -16.69
N LYS A 114 -1.57 18.69 -16.95
CA LYS A 114 -2.33 19.69 -17.70
C LYS A 114 -2.43 20.99 -16.90
N LEU A 115 -2.59 22.12 -17.57
CA LEU A 115 -2.69 23.43 -16.92
C LEU A 115 -3.70 23.46 -15.76
N ARG A 116 -4.88 22.87 -15.96
CA ARG A 116 -5.91 22.77 -14.91
C ARG A 116 -5.47 21.95 -13.69
N ASP A 117 -4.61 20.98 -13.89
CA ASP A 117 -4.10 20.15 -12.81
C ASP A 117 -2.96 20.85 -12.07
N MET A 118 -2.20 21.71 -12.75
CA MET A 118 -1.25 22.63 -12.11
C MET A 118 -1.96 23.67 -11.21
N GLU A 119 -3.08 24.23 -11.66
CA GLU A 119 -3.90 25.13 -10.84
C GLU A 119 -4.46 24.42 -9.60
N ARG A 120 -4.92 23.18 -9.75
CA ARG A 120 -5.38 22.35 -8.64
C ARG A 120 -4.27 22.00 -7.68
N LEU A 121 -3.09 21.68 -8.20
CA LEU A 121 -1.91 21.41 -7.40
C LEU A 121 -1.53 22.62 -6.54
N ALA A 122 -1.46 23.81 -7.12
CA ALA A 122 -1.17 25.04 -6.39
C ALA A 122 -2.17 25.28 -5.23
N LEU A 123 -3.45 24.95 -5.43
CA LEU A 123 -4.45 25.05 -4.37
C LEU A 123 -4.25 23.98 -3.28
N LEU A 124 -3.89 22.74 -3.66
CA LEU A 124 -3.53 21.65 -2.73
C LEU A 124 -2.30 22.03 -1.89
N GLU A 125 -1.25 22.54 -2.51
CA GLU A 125 -0.04 23.01 -1.82
C GLU A 125 -0.36 24.13 -0.82
N LYS A 126 -1.23 25.07 -1.19
CA LYS A 126 -1.65 26.18 -0.32
C LYS A 126 -2.36 25.70 0.95
N VAL A 127 -3.04 24.56 0.92
CA VAL A 127 -3.70 23.94 2.08
C VAL A 127 -2.83 22.86 2.75
N GLY A 128 -1.58 22.68 2.32
CA GLY A 128 -0.65 21.69 2.85
C GLY A 128 -1.05 20.26 2.51
N MET A 129 -1.60 20.03 1.32
CA MET A 129 -2.12 18.73 0.83
C MET A 129 -3.26 18.15 1.69
N ASP A 130 -3.85 18.96 2.57
CA ASP A 130 -4.94 18.55 3.46
C ASP A 130 -6.29 18.60 2.74
N MET A 131 -6.81 17.42 2.40
CA MET A 131 -8.08 17.28 1.69
C MET A 131 -9.29 17.76 2.50
N HIS A 132 -9.21 17.73 3.82
CA HIS A 132 -10.31 18.23 4.65
C HIS A 132 -10.37 19.74 4.63
N LYS A 133 -9.22 20.42 4.76
CA LYS A 133 -9.13 21.88 4.60
C LYS A 133 -9.55 22.34 3.22
N LEU A 134 -9.14 21.61 2.18
CA LEU A 134 -9.57 21.88 0.82
C LEU A 134 -11.09 21.76 0.67
N GLU A 135 -11.69 20.71 1.20
CA GLU A 135 -13.13 20.50 1.14
C GLU A 135 -13.89 21.64 1.84
N MET A 136 -13.41 22.11 2.99
CA MET A 136 -13.99 23.27 3.67
C MET A 136 -13.98 24.52 2.78
N ILE A 137 -12.85 24.81 2.13
CA ILE A 137 -12.74 25.95 1.20
C ILE A 137 -13.70 25.79 0.01
N VAL A 138 -13.73 24.61 -0.60
CA VAL A 138 -14.64 24.33 -1.72
C VAL A 138 -16.10 24.51 -1.30
N ARG A 139 -16.49 24.06 -0.10
CA ARG A 139 -17.85 24.24 0.45
C ARG A 139 -18.20 25.73 0.62
N GLN A 140 -17.27 26.54 1.14
CA GLN A 140 -17.49 27.97 1.36
C GLN A 140 -17.69 28.74 0.05
N HIS A 141 -17.02 28.33 -1.03
CA HIS A 141 -17.05 29.04 -2.32
C HIS A 141 -17.96 28.38 -3.37
N SER A 142 -18.65 27.30 -3.02
CA SER A 142 -19.55 26.58 -3.92
C SER A 142 -21.02 26.95 -3.68
N SER A 143 -21.82 26.89 -4.74
CA SER A 143 -23.27 27.04 -4.62
C SER A 143 -23.87 25.95 -3.69
N PRO A 144 -24.91 26.25 -2.90
CA PRO A 144 -25.60 25.26 -2.04
C PRO A 144 -26.10 24.02 -2.78
N LYS A 145 -26.31 24.11 -4.09
CA LYS A 145 -26.74 22.99 -4.96
C LYS A 145 -25.58 22.19 -5.55
N SER A 146 -24.33 22.58 -5.27
CA SER A 146 -23.16 21.91 -5.84
C SER A 146 -22.92 20.55 -5.21
N HIS A 147 -22.63 19.54 -6.03
CA HIS A 147 -22.20 18.21 -5.57
C HIS A 147 -20.72 18.25 -5.17
N ILE A 148 -20.46 18.52 -3.90
CA ILE A 148 -19.09 18.67 -3.35
C ILE A 148 -18.21 17.47 -3.67
N SER A 149 -18.74 16.24 -3.59
CA SER A 149 -18.00 15.03 -3.93
C SER A 149 -17.47 15.03 -5.38
N GLN A 150 -18.27 15.56 -6.32
CA GLN A 150 -17.84 15.67 -7.71
C GLN A 150 -16.79 16.78 -7.91
N LEU A 151 -16.92 17.90 -7.19
CA LEU A 151 -15.93 18.98 -7.21
C LEU A 151 -14.59 18.54 -6.61
N MET A 152 -14.61 17.67 -5.59
CA MET A 152 -13.41 17.13 -4.94
C MET A 152 -12.75 16.00 -5.72
N LEU A 153 -13.46 15.32 -6.63
CA LEU A 153 -12.95 14.17 -7.37
C LEU A 153 -11.67 14.47 -8.17
N PRO A 154 -11.56 15.59 -8.92
CA PRO A 154 -10.33 15.93 -9.63
C PRO A 154 -9.12 16.12 -8.71
N TYR A 155 -9.30 16.69 -7.53
CA TYR A 155 -8.23 16.86 -6.55
C TYR A 155 -7.76 15.52 -5.95
N ARG A 156 -8.71 14.61 -5.64
CA ARG A 156 -8.37 13.26 -5.17
C ARG A 156 -7.60 12.47 -6.22
N ASN A 157 -8.00 12.61 -7.49
CA ASN A 157 -7.29 11.97 -8.60
C ASN A 157 -5.89 12.55 -8.79
N LEU A 158 -5.76 13.88 -8.68
CA LEU A 158 -4.48 14.56 -8.79
C LEU A 158 -3.52 14.17 -7.66
N LEU A 159 -4.00 14.13 -6.40
CA LEU A 159 -3.20 13.64 -5.26
C LEU A 159 -2.66 12.25 -5.50
N LYS A 160 -3.50 11.31 -5.93
CA LYS A 160 -3.06 9.96 -6.28
C LYS A 160 -1.97 9.96 -7.36
N THR A 161 -2.10 10.86 -8.33
CA THR A 161 -1.12 11.00 -9.42
C THR A 161 0.22 11.53 -8.90
N ILE A 162 0.19 12.49 -7.96
CA ILE A 162 1.40 13.10 -7.37
C ILE A 162 2.08 12.15 -6.38
N GLU A 163 1.32 11.51 -5.49
CA GLU A 163 1.82 10.48 -4.57
C GLU A 163 2.53 9.35 -5.33
N TYR A 164 2.10 9.11 -6.56
CA TYR A 164 2.71 8.12 -7.44
C TYR A 164 4.00 8.62 -8.13
N GLN A 165 4.15 9.93 -8.35
CA GLN A 165 5.38 10.52 -8.92
C GLN A 165 6.57 10.54 -7.95
N ASP A 166 6.33 10.39 -6.66
CA ASP A 166 7.38 10.20 -5.63
C ASP A 166 7.96 8.77 -5.66
N SER A 167 8.16 8.25 -6.87
CA SER A 167 8.62 6.89 -7.19
C SER A 167 10.00 6.54 -6.60
N ASN A 168 10.76 7.51 -6.10
CA ASN A 168 12.04 7.27 -5.44
C ASN A 168 11.90 6.38 -4.19
N TYR A 169 10.81 6.53 -3.42
CA TYR A 169 10.57 5.69 -2.24
C TYR A 169 10.34 4.23 -2.61
N LEU A 170 9.62 3.98 -3.69
CA LEU A 170 9.33 2.62 -4.14
C LEU A 170 10.58 1.91 -4.64
N GLN A 171 11.42 2.62 -5.38
CA GLN A 171 12.72 2.09 -5.83
C GLN A 171 13.63 1.82 -4.63
N THR A 172 13.64 2.69 -3.62
CA THR A 172 14.38 2.50 -2.37
C THR A 172 13.89 1.25 -1.63
N ILE A 173 12.57 1.10 -1.44
CA ILE A 173 11.99 -0.09 -0.81
C ILE A 173 12.34 -1.35 -1.60
N ARG A 174 12.24 -1.30 -2.93
CA ARG A 174 12.59 -2.42 -3.81
C ARG A 174 14.05 -2.82 -3.63
N ASN A 175 14.97 -1.87 -3.61
CA ASN A 175 16.38 -2.12 -3.40
C ASN A 175 16.64 -2.77 -2.03
N LEU A 176 16.06 -2.22 -0.96
CA LEU A 176 16.16 -2.79 0.39
C LEU A 176 15.63 -4.24 0.49
N LEU A 177 14.59 -4.58 -0.28
CA LEU A 177 14.05 -5.94 -0.32
C LEU A 177 14.91 -6.93 -1.13
N LEU A 178 15.80 -6.42 -1.98
CA LEU A 178 16.73 -7.21 -2.79
C LEU A 178 18.12 -7.35 -2.14
N GLU A 179 18.49 -6.45 -1.23
CA GLU A 179 19.71 -6.56 -0.43
C GLU A 179 19.57 -7.78 0.50
N LYS A 180 20.44 -8.79 0.27
CA LYS A 180 20.50 -10.02 1.09
C LYS A 180 21.47 -9.85 2.25
#